data_40074eb5fec1cec0da2c1814fb37b40b
#
_entry.id   40074eb5fec1cec0da2c1814fb37b40b
#
_cell.length_a   1.000
_cell.length_b   1.000
_cell.length_c   1.000
_cell.angle_alpha   90.00
_cell.angle_beta   90.00
_cell.angle_gamma   90.00
#
_symmetry.space_group_name_H-M   'P 1'
#
loop_
_entity.id
_entity.type
_entity.pdbx_description
1 polymer ?
#
loop_
_entity_poly.entity_id
_entity_poly.type
_entity_poly.pdbx_seq_one_letter_code
_entity_poly.pdbx_strand_id
1 'polypeptide(L)'
;MTAVLYGIGRFCAKQRWLVLAVWLVLTIVLVAVSHRLGDNTSDDLSLPGTGSQHATDTLQKPFPVQAKGTSPIVLHVSNGKLTDSKYKDAVNTAAADVAEAPNVKSVVNPLTPQGASALSKDQTTGYLTVGLDVSPGTLSVDQAQTIINAAANPAKAAGIEVQTGGQLGLKVSKPSTESSELIGIIAAMFILAFTFGTVTAMILPILTAIFALASTLAIVRMLGHVLTVPTVSPTLATMIGLGVGIDYALF
;
A
#
# COMPACT_ATOMS: atom_id res chain seq x y z
N MET A 1 -21.40 -26.56 -26.86
CA MET A 1 -20.32 -26.11 -25.99
C MET A 1 -19.16 -27.10 -25.95
N THR A 2 -19.37 -28.39 -25.75
CA THR A 2 -18.34 -29.45 -25.67
C THR A 2 -17.41 -29.52 -26.89
N ALA A 3 -17.96 -29.40 -28.12
CA ALA A 3 -17.17 -29.47 -29.36
C ALA A 3 -16.18 -28.29 -29.50
N VAL A 4 -16.54 -27.08 -29.05
CA VAL A 4 -15.67 -25.92 -29.09
C VAL A 4 -14.52 -26.07 -28.06
N LEU A 5 -14.84 -26.47 -26.83
CA LEU A 5 -13.84 -26.73 -25.78
C LEU A 5 -12.87 -27.85 -26.20
N TYR A 6 -13.39 -28.91 -26.81
CA TYR A 6 -12.56 -30.00 -27.35
C TYR A 6 -11.62 -29.50 -28.45
N GLY A 7 -12.12 -28.65 -29.36
CA GLY A 7 -11.32 -28.04 -30.43
C GLY A 7 -10.19 -27.17 -29.89
N ILE A 8 -10.48 -26.32 -28.89
CA ILE A 8 -9.48 -25.49 -28.22
C ILE A 8 -8.43 -26.35 -27.51
N GLY A 9 -8.87 -27.34 -26.73
CA GLY A 9 -7.94 -28.25 -26.02
C GLY A 9 -7.01 -29.01 -27.00
N ARG A 10 -7.55 -29.52 -28.10
CA ARG A 10 -6.77 -30.21 -29.15
C ARG A 10 -5.76 -29.27 -29.83
N PHE A 11 -6.16 -28.02 -30.12
CA PHE A 11 -5.27 -27.01 -30.67
C PHE A 11 -4.13 -26.69 -29.69
N CYS A 12 -4.45 -26.43 -28.43
CA CYS A 12 -3.45 -26.12 -27.38
C CYS A 12 -2.46 -27.30 -27.20
N ALA A 13 -2.94 -28.55 -27.20
CA ALA A 13 -2.08 -29.70 -27.06
C ALA A 13 -1.17 -29.91 -28.30
N LYS A 14 -1.69 -29.67 -29.50
CA LYS A 14 -0.90 -29.80 -30.74
C LYS A 14 0.12 -28.69 -30.89
N GLN A 15 -0.24 -27.46 -30.53
CA GLN A 15 0.59 -26.25 -30.66
C GLN A 15 1.13 -25.77 -29.33
N ARG A 16 1.49 -26.71 -28.42
CA ARG A 16 1.87 -26.41 -27.04
C ARG A 16 2.94 -25.32 -26.91
N TRP A 17 3.98 -25.35 -27.72
CA TRP A 17 5.05 -24.36 -27.69
C TRP A 17 4.61 -22.97 -28.13
N LEU A 18 3.74 -22.90 -29.15
CA LEU A 18 3.17 -21.64 -29.62
C LEU A 18 2.26 -21.04 -28.54
N VAL A 19 1.40 -21.85 -27.94
CA VAL A 19 0.52 -21.40 -26.85
C VAL A 19 1.32 -20.88 -25.66
N LEU A 20 2.35 -21.61 -25.24
CA LEU A 20 3.25 -21.17 -24.18
C LEU A 20 3.97 -19.86 -24.53
N ALA A 21 4.48 -19.74 -25.75
CA ALA A 21 5.14 -18.52 -26.21
C ALA A 21 4.18 -17.32 -26.21
N VAL A 22 2.93 -17.49 -26.68
CA VAL A 22 1.91 -16.45 -26.70
C VAL A 22 1.58 -15.99 -25.28
N TRP A 23 1.35 -16.91 -24.34
CA TRP A 23 1.07 -16.57 -22.94
C TRP A 23 2.24 -15.86 -22.27
N LEU A 24 3.48 -16.32 -22.51
CA LEU A 24 4.69 -15.68 -21.97
C LEU A 24 4.84 -14.27 -22.52
N VAL A 25 4.70 -14.07 -23.82
CA VAL A 25 4.78 -12.74 -24.45
C VAL A 25 3.67 -11.83 -23.91
N LEU A 26 2.44 -12.34 -23.80
CA LEU A 26 1.31 -11.58 -23.26
C LEU A 26 1.58 -11.13 -21.83
N THR A 27 2.05 -12.02 -20.95
CA THR A 27 2.40 -11.69 -19.57
C THR A 27 3.52 -10.64 -19.50
N ILE A 28 4.58 -10.81 -20.29
CA ILE A 28 5.70 -9.84 -20.35
C ILE A 28 5.18 -8.46 -20.79
N VAL A 29 4.36 -8.41 -21.83
CA VAL A 29 3.78 -7.16 -22.34
C VAL A 29 2.90 -6.50 -21.28
N LEU A 30 2.00 -7.25 -20.62
CA LEU A 30 1.14 -6.74 -19.56
C LEU A 30 1.98 -6.16 -18.39
N VAL A 31 2.98 -6.90 -17.93
CA VAL A 31 3.87 -6.46 -16.85
C VAL A 31 4.67 -5.22 -17.27
N ALA A 32 5.24 -5.19 -18.48
CA ALA A 32 5.99 -4.04 -18.97
C ALA A 32 5.13 -2.78 -19.11
N VAL A 33 3.91 -2.92 -19.61
CA VAL A 33 2.96 -1.81 -19.73
C VAL A 33 2.53 -1.32 -18.35
N SER A 34 2.20 -2.22 -17.41
CA SER A 34 1.81 -1.85 -16.06
C SER A 34 2.93 -1.11 -15.32
N HIS A 35 4.20 -1.52 -15.51
CA HIS A 35 5.36 -0.82 -14.93
C HIS A 35 5.54 0.59 -15.50
N ARG A 36 5.26 0.80 -16.78
CA ARG A 36 5.36 2.14 -17.40
C ARG A 36 4.25 3.08 -16.96
N LEU A 37 3.06 2.54 -16.71
CA LEU A 37 1.91 3.32 -16.25
C LEU A 37 2.04 3.71 -14.77
N GLY A 38 2.76 2.91 -13.97
CA GLY A 38 2.88 3.09 -12.53
C GLY A 38 1.67 2.58 -11.74
N ASP A 39 1.74 2.70 -10.41
CA ASP A 39 0.64 2.32 -9.51
C ASP A 39 -0.31 3.51 -9.31
N ASN A 40 -1.57 3.33 -9.68
CA ASN A 40 -2.63 4.30 -9.41
C ASN A 40 -3.74 3.66 -8.55
N THR A 41 -3.40 3.40 -7.29
CA THR A 41 -4.36 2.91 -6.29
C THR A 41 -4.80 4.04 -5.38
N SER A 42 -6.07 4.06 -5.01
CA SER A 42 -6.64 5.11 -4.16
C SER A 42 -7.54 4.49 -3.10
N ASP A 43 -7.37 4.91 -1.86
CA ASP A 43 -8.26 4.55 -0.74
C ASP A 43 -9.33 5.63 -0.49
N ASP A 44 -9.59 6.46 -1.49
CA ASP A 44 -10.70 7.41 -1.45
C ASP A 44 -12.02 6.66 -1.65
N LEU A 45 -12.60 6.24 -0.54
CA LEU A 45 -13.88 5.53 -0.48
C LEU A 45 -15.04 6.53 -0.43
N SER A 46 -15.06 7.50 -1.33
CA SER A 46 -16.22 8.39 -1.47
C SER A 46 -17.40 7.60 -2.03
N LEU A 47 -18.52 7.64 -1.34
CA LEU A 47 -19.78 7.03 -1.74
C LEU A 47 -20.78 8.12 -2.11
N PRO A 48 -20.84 8.55 -3.39
CA PRO A 48 -21.74 9.62 -3.82
C PRO A 48 -23.21 9.30 -3.47
N GLY A 49 -23.94 10.31 -2.97
CA GLY A 49 -25.35 10.20 -2.63
C GLY A 49 -25.64 9.62 -1.25
N THR A 50 -24.63 9.33 -0.43
CA THR A 50 -24.81 8.92 0.97
C THR A 50 -24.86 10.11 1.93
N GLY A 51 -25.54 9.95 3.08
CA GLY A 51 -25.58 10.99 4.12
C GLY A 51 -24.21 11.34 4.69
N SER A 52 -23.29 10.37 4.77
CA SER A 52 -21.90 10.59 5.18
C SER A 52 -21.14 11.47 4.19
N GLN A 53 -21.33 11.25 2.89
CA GLN A 53 -20.71 12.10 1.86
C GLN A 53 -21.27 13.53 1.93
N HIS A 54 -22.60 13.68 2.10
CA HIS A 54 -23.22 14.99 2.29
C HIS A 54 -22.68 15.75 3.51
N ALA A 55 -22.43 15.04 4.62
CA ALA A 55 -21.82 15.62 5.81
C ALA A 55 -20.38 16.10 5.53
N THR A 56 -19.58 15.28 4.85
CA THR A 56 -18.22 15.64 4.44
C THR A 56 -18.20 16.85 3.51
N ASP A 57 -19.07 16.88 2.50
CA ASP A 57 -19.19 18.00 1.54
C ASP A 57 -19.62 19.28 2.24
N THR A 58 -20.51 19.19 3.24
CA THR A 58 -20.96 20.33 4.04
C THR A 58 -19.83 20.88 4.90
N LEU A 59 -19.02 20.01 5.51
CA LEU A 59 -17.84 20.38 6.31
C LEU A 59 -16.72 20.96 5.46
N GLN A 60 -16.61 20.55 4.21
CA GLN A 60 -15.48 20.91 3.35
C GLN A 60 -15.37 22.41 3.08
N LYS A 61 -16.49 23.14 3.09
CA LYS A 61 -16.49 24.61 2.89
C LYS A 61 -16.00 25.38 4.10
N PRO A 62 -16.57 25.19 5.33
CA PRO A 62 -16.14 25.93 6.52
C PRO A 62 -14.86 25.35 7.15
N PHE A 63 -14.61 24.05 7.03
CA PHE A 63 -13.52 23.34 7.71
C PHE A 63 -12.79 22.36 6.75
N PRO A 64 -12.10 22.86 5.71
CA PRO A 64 -11.53 22.01 4.67
C PRO A 64 -10.47 21.01 5.19
N VAL A 65 -9.71 21.39 6.21
CA VAL A 65 -8.67 20.51 6.81
C VAL A 65 -9.33 19.39 7.63
N GLN A 66 -10.34 19.72 8.42
CA GLN A 66 -11.06 18.75 9.24
C GLN A 66 -11.88 17.77 8.39
N ALA A 67 -12.47 18.24 7.30
CA ALA A 67 -13.20 17.40 6.35
C ALA A 67 -12.32 16.38 5.65
N LYS A 68 -11.05 16.71 5.40
CA LYS A 68 -10.07 15.80 4.78
C LYS A 68 -9.35 14.92 5.80
N GLY A 69 -9.55 15.19 7.11
CA GLY A 69 -8.91 14.47 8.19
C GLY A 69 -7.49 14.95 8.49
N THR A 70 -7.03 14.54 9.66
CA THR A 70 -5.68 14.84 10.12
C THR A 70 -4.92 13.54 10.39
N SER A 71 -3.61 13.57 10.23
CA SER A 71 -2.74 12.42 10.52
C SER A 71 -1.71 12.81 11.57
N PRO A 72 -1.57 12.03 12.66
CA PRO A 72 -0.55 12.29 13.66
C PRO A 72 0.81 11.75 13.21
N ILE A 73 1.88 12.52 13.45
CA ILE A 73 3.26 12.05 13.43
C ILE A 73 3.75 12.10 14.87
N VAL A 74 3.93 10.93 15.47
CA VAL A 74 4.29 10.76 16.87
C VAL A 74 5.80 10.88 17.03
N LEU A 75 6.21 11.64 18.01
CA LEU A 75 7.59 11.89 18.41
C LEU A 75 7.77 11.38 19.84
N HIS A 76 8.77 10.53 20.06
CA HIS A 76 9.05 9.95 21.38
C HIS A 76 10.52 10.03 21.73
N VAL A 77 10.81 10.33 22.99
CA VAL A 77 12.17 10.28 23.55
C VAL A 77 12.22 9.30 24.72
N SER A 78 13.19 8.40 24.68
CA SER A 78 13.40 7.40 25.74
C SER A 78 14.09 8.02 26.97
N ASN A 79 14.80 9.13 26.82
CA ASN A 79 15.50 9.83 27.90
C ASN A 79 15.25 11.33 27.79
N GLY A 80 14.82 11.96 28.88
CA GLY A 80 14.54 13.39 28.94
C GLY A 80 13.11 13.71 28.49
N LYS A 81 12.89 14.94 28.05
CA LYS A 81 11.59 15.48 27.65
C LYS A 81 11.70 16.14 26.27
N LEU A 82 10.64 16.08 25.49
CA LEU A 82 10.57 16.78 24.20
C LEU A 82 10.71 18.31 24.34
N THR A 83 10.43 18.83 25.55
CA THR A 83 10.60 20.25 25.89
C THR A 83 12.03 20.65 26.23
N ASP A 84 12.95 19.70 26.41
CA ASP A 84 14.35 20.01 26.69
C ASP A 84 14.99 20.67 25.46
N SER A 85 15.91 21.62 25.68
CA SER A 85 16.53 22.39 24.60
C SER A 85 17.15 21.52 23.52
N LYS A 86 17.71 20.37 23.88
CA LYS A 86 18.27 19.38 22.94
C LYS A 86 17.24 18.86 21.89
N TYR A 87 15.98 18.65 22.28
CA TYR A 87 14.95 18.08 21.44
C TYR A 87 14.00 19.11 20.86
N LYS A 88 13.80 20.22 21.60
CA LYS A 88 12.86 21.28 21.25
C LYS A 88 13.12 21.87 19.86
N ASP A 89 14.38 22.12 19.53
CA ASP A 89 14.75 22.69 18.23
C ASP A 89 14.48 21.69 17.11
N ALA A 90 14.75 20.39 17.33
CA ALA A 90 14.47 19.35 16.36
C ALA A 90 12.96 19.17 16.13
N VAL A 91 12.13 19.25 17.18
CA VAL A 91 10.65 19.20 17.04
C VAL A 91 10.14 20.43 16.29
N ASN A 92 10.68 21.61 16.55
CA ASN A 92 10.29 22.83 15.82
C ASN A 92 10.71 22.77 14.35
N THR A 93 11.92 22.29 14.06
CA THR A 93 12.40 22.08 12.69
C THR A 93 11.54 21.06 11.97
N ALA A 94 11.24 19.92 12.62
CA ALA A 94 10.36 18.90 12.07
C ALA A 94 8.97 19.47 11.72
N ALA A 95 8.40 20.31 12.59
CA ALA A 95 7.12 20.95 12.34
C ALA A 95 7.17 21.94 11.16
N ALA A 96 8.26 22.69 11.02
CA ALA A 96 8.49 23.63 9.93
C ALA A 96 8.67 22.90 8.59
N ASP A 97 9.55 21.89 8.56
CA ASP A 97 9.82 21.09 7.35
C ASP A 97 8.55 20.38 6.84
N VAL A 98 7.74 19.85 7.76
CA VAL A 98 6.45 19.25 7.42
C VAL A 98 5.46 20.30 6.88
N ALA A 99 5.47 21.52 7.42
CA ALA A 99 4.58 22.58 6.94
C ALA A 99 4.92 23.05 5.51
N GLU A 100 6.17 22.91 5.10
CA GLU A 100 6.64 23.22 3.73
C GLU A 100 6.49 22.02 2.77
N ALA A 101 6.16 20.82 3.28
CA ALA A 101 6.01 19.63 2.46
C ALA A 101 4.78 19.74 1.52
N PRO A 102 4.85 19.15 0.30
CA PRO A 102 3.74 19.20 -0.64
C PRO A 102 2.49 18.52 -0.08
N ASN A 103 1.32 19.09 -0.41
CA ASN A 103 0.00 18.65 0.02
C ASN A 103 -0.27 18.80 1.54
N VAL A 104 0.56 19.51 2.28
CA VAL A 104 0.33 19.87 3.67
C VAL A 104 -0.29 21.26 3.73
N LYS A 105 -1.41 21.39 4.46
CA LYS A 105 -2.14 22.66 4.66
C LYS A 105 -1.86 23.28 6.01
N SER A 106 -1.70 22.46 7.04
CA SER A 106 -1.46 22.93 8.39
C SER A 106 -0.71 21.89 9.22
N VAL A 107 0.12 22.37 10.14
CA VAL A 107 0.82 21.55 11.13
C VAL A 107 0.60 22.16 12.50
N VAL A 108 0.14 21.36 13.46
CA VAL A 108 0.07 21.79 14.86
C VAL A 108 1.19 21.10 15.61
N ASN A 109 2.09 21.93 16.16
CA ASN A 109 3.24 21.47 16.94
C ASN A 109 2.83 21.27 18.41
N PRO A 110 3.12 20.10 19.05
CA PRO A 110 2.77 19.81 20.43
C PRO A 110 3.45 20.74 21.47
N LEU A 111 4.51 21.44 21.08
CA LEU A 111 5.21 22.37 21.95
C LEU A 111 4.62 23.80 21.91
N THR A 112 3.59 24.03 21.11
CA THR A 112 2.86 25.30 21.07
C THR A 112 1.62 25.27 21.95
N PRO A 113 1.09 26.43 22.37
CA PRO A 113 -0.15 26.47 23.17
C PRO A 113 -1.34 25.78 22.48
N GLN A 114 -1.44 25.86 21.14
CA GLN A 114 -2.49 25.21 20.36
C GLN A 114 -2.37 23.69 20.34
N GLY A 115 -1.14 23.17 20.42
CA GLY A 115 -0.84 21.75 20.36
C GLY A 115 -0.59 21.11 21.72
N ALA A 116 -0.71 21.85 22.84
CA ALA A 116 -0.37 21.35 24.17
C ALA A 116 -1.13 20.08 24.58
N SER A 117 -2.33 19.88 24.07
CA SER A 117 -3.12 18.65 24.28
C SER A 117 -2.53 17.42 23.58
N ALA A 118 -1.66 17.60 22.60
CA ALA A 118 -0.95 16.55 21.88
C ALA A 118 0.38 16.15 22.55
N LEU A 119 0.71 16.74 23.69
CA LEU A 119 1.89 16.40 24.48
C LEU A 119 1.46 15.55 25.69
N SER A 120 2.18 14.46 25.95
CA SER A 120 1.94 13.60 27.11
C SER A 120 2.25 14.34 28.43
N LYS A 121 1.64 13.88 29.53
CA LYS A 121 1.84 14.51 30.86
C LYS A 121 3.28 14.48 31.32
N ASP A 122 4.01 13.45 30.99
CA ASP A 122 5.45 13.27 31.27
C ASP A 122 6.36 13.99 30.27
N GLN A 123 5.77 14.54 29.20
CA GLN A 123 6.45 15.27 28.13
C GLN A 123 7.47 14.42 27.33
N THR A 124 7.42 13.09 27.43
CA THR A 124 8.30 12.18 26.70
C THR A 124 7.77 11.88 25.30
N THR A 125 6.46 12.00 25.11
CA THR A 125 5.78 11.70 23.85
C THR A 125 4.89 12.87 23.45
N GLY A 126 4.91 13.21 22.19
CA GLY A 126 3.99 14.17 21.59
C GLY A 126 3.74 13.83 20.13
N TYR A 127 2.77 14.49 19.49
CA TYR A 127 2.54 14.29 18.07
C TYR A 127 2.28 15.60 17.34
N LEU A 128 2.84 15.70 16.14
CA LEU A 128 2.48 16.73 15.17
C LEU A 128 1.12 16.35 14.57
N THR A 129 0.17 17.27 14.57
CA THR A 129 -1.09 17.07 13.85
C THR A 129 -0.96 17.65 12.46
N VAL A 130 -0.91 16.78 11.44
CA VAL A 130 -0.73 17.18 10.06
C VAL A 130 -2.08 17.18 9.36
N GLY A 131 -2.51 18.35 8.88
CA GLY A 131 -3.71 18.52 8.06
C GLY A 131 -3.32 18.65 6.59
N LEU A 132 -3.96 17.88 5.73
CA LEU A 132 -3.68 17.83 4.29
C LEU A 132 -4.63 18.75 3.51
N ASP A 133 -4.19 19.21 2.35
CA ASP A 133 -5.02 19.95 1.39
C ASP A 133 -5.73 19.02 0.38
N VAL A 134 -5.34 17.75 0.35
CA VAL A 134 -5.93 16.69 -0.47
C VAL A 134 -6.52 15.58 0.39
N SER A 135 -7.41 14.77 -0.17
CA SER A 135 -7.87 13.55 0.52
C SER A 135 -6.68 12.59 0.73
N PRO A 136 -6.47 12.06 1.95
CA PRO A 136 -5.36 11.14 2.20
C PRO A 136 -5.34 9.92 1.29
N GLY A 137 -6.52 9.47 0.84
CA GLY A 137 -6.67 8.36 -0.09
C GLY A 137 -6.05 8.63 -1.48
N THR A 138 -5.97 9.90 -1.89
CA THR A 138 -5.41 10.31 -3.19
C THR A 138 -3.90 10.50 -3.18
N LEU A 139 -3.26 10.58 -2.00
CA LEU A 139 -1.80 10.67 -1.91
C LEU A 139 -1.14 9.41 -2.48
N SER A 140 -0.07 9.59 -3.22
CA SER A 140 0.83 8.46 -3.54
C SER A 140 1.66 8.06 -2.31
N VAL A 141 2.21 6.85 -2.34
CA VAL A 141 3.12 6.37 -1.28
C VAL A 141 4.34 7.28 -1.15
N ASP A 142 4.89 7.73 -2.28
CA ASP A 142 6.08 8.60 -2.31
C ASP A 142 5.79 9.99 -1.71
N GLN A 143 4.61 10.55 -2.00
CA GLN A 143 4.17 11.82 -1.41
C GLN A 143 3.99 11.69 0.11
N ALA A 144 3.33 10.62 0.58
CA ALA A 144 3.18 10.35 2.00
C ALA A 144 4.55 10.17 2.69
N GLN A 145 5.47 9.43 2.05
CA GLN A 145 6.82 9.22 2.56
C GLN A 145 7.63 10.52 2.62
N THR A 146 7.46 11.43 1.66
CA THR A 146 8.10 12.76 1.67
C THR A 146 7.67 13.57 2.88
N ILE A 147 6.37 13.60 3.20
CA ILE A 147 5.84 14.29 4.39
C ILE A 147 6.41 13.67 5.68
N ILE A 148 6.45 12.33 5.74
CA ILE A 148 6.98 11.61 6.90
C ILE A 148 8.48 11.88 7.08
N ASN A 149 9.26 11.86 6.00
CA ASN A 149 10.69 12.10 6.03
C ASN A 149 11.03 13.54 6.45
N ALA A 150 10.20 14.52 6.10
CA ALA A 150 10.35 15.90 6.55
C ALA A 150 10.32 15.98 8.09
N ALA A 151 9.46 15.22 8.76
CA ALA A 151 9.47 15.13 10.22
C ALA A 151 10.60 14.24 10.75
N ALA A 152 10.85 13.11 10.09
CA ALA A 152 11.73 12.06 10.58
C ALA A 152 13.21 12.45 10.54
N ASN A 153 13.65 13.18 9.51
CA ASN A 153 15.07 13.52 9.35
C ASN A 153 15.61 14.38 10.50
N PRO A 154 15.04 15.56 10.83
CA PRO A 154 15.53 16.37 11.94
C PRO A 154 15.30 15.68 13.30
N ALA A 155 14.19 14.98 13.49
CA ALA A 155 13.88 14.29 14.72
C ALA A 155 14.87 13.15 15.03
N LYS A 156 15.14 12.27 14.06
CA LYS A 156 16.10 11.17 14.21
C LYS A 156 17.54 11.65 14.42
N ALA A 157 17.93 12.74 13.77
CA ALA A 157 19.25 13.36 14.00
C ALA A 157 19.45 13.80 15.45
N ALA A 158 18.38 14.18 16.14
CA ALA A 158 18.40 14.51 17.56
C ALA A 158 18.22 13.31 18.50
N GLY A 159 17.95 12.11 17.98
CA GLY A 159 17.67 10.90 18.77
C GLY A 159 16.21 10.78 19.22
N ILE A 160 15.28 11.41 18.50
CA ILE A 160 13.83 11.29 18.71
C ILE A 160 13.32 10.14 17.83
N GLU A 161 12.57 9.22 18.42
CA GLU A 161 11.85 8.18 17.69
C GLU A 161 10.63 8.77 17.00
N VAL A 162 10.41 8.39 15.74
CA VAL A 162 9.30 8.87 14.91
C VAL A 162 8.45 7.72 14.46
N GLN A 163 7.16 7.80 14.76
CA GLN A 163 6.12 6.87 14.31
C GLN A 163 5.00 7.66 13.62
N THR A 164 4.37 7.05 12.64
CA THR A 164 3.28 7.68 11.91
C THR A 164 1.99 6.94 12.12
N GLY A 165 0.92 7.68 12.34
CA GLY A 165 -0.43 7.15 12.50
C GLY A 165 -1.41 7.72 11.48
N GLY A 166 -2.68 7.36 11.65
CA GLY A 166 -3.74 7.83 10.78
C GLY A 166 -3.55 7.39 9.32
N GLN A 167 -4.08 8.18 8.40
CA GLN A 167 -4.07 7.85 6.97
C GLN A 167 -2.67 7.88 6.35
N LEU A 168 -1.78 8.79 6.81
CA LEU A 168 -0.39 8.82 6.36
C LEU A 168 0.34 7.53 6.75
N GLY A 169 0.17 7.09 8.00
CA GLY A 169 0.76 5.84 8.48
C GLY A 169 0.25 4.62 7.72
N LEU A 170 -1.05 4.52 7.50
CA LEU A 170 -1.67 3.43 6.72
C LEU A 170 -1.15 3.37 5.29
N LYS A 171 -0.92 4.54 4.66
CA LYS A 171 -0.45 4.61 3.27
C LYS A 171 0.96 4.04 3.08
N VAL A 172 1.84 4.22 4.09
CA VAL A 172 3.24 3.75 4.04
C VAL A 172 3.42 2.39 4.72
N SER A 173 2.54 2.02 5.65
CA SER A 173 2.56 0.71 6.32
C SER A 173 2.01 -0.35 5.38
N LYS A 174 2.83 -0.80 4.44
CA LYS A 174 2.50 -2.03 3.71
C LYS A 174 2.78 -3.22 4.66
N PRO A 175 1.78 -4.07 4.95
CA PRO A 175 2.08 -5.35 5.58
C PRO A 175 3.08 -6.08 4.69
N SER A 176 4.25 -6.44 5.20
CA SER A 176 5.20 -7.25 4.45
C SER A 176 4.66 -8.67 4.36
N THR A 177 3.87 -8.94 3.31
CA THR A 177 3.34 -10.28 3.04
C THR A 177 4.38 -11.17 2.36
N GLU A 178 5.47 -10.60 1.86
CA GLU A 178 6.51 -11.28 1.08
C GLU A 178 7.07 -12.54 1.77
N SER A 179 7.37 -12.46 3.07
CA SER A 179 7.86 -13.61 3.82
C SER A 179 6.78 -14.69 4.00
N SER A 180 5.53 -14.30 4.21
CA SER A 180 4.40 -15.24 4.34
C SER A 180 4.09 -15.89 3.00
N GLU A 181 4.16 -15.16 1.90
CA GLU A 181 4.00 -15.67 0.53
C GLU A 181 5.10 -16.68 0.19
N LEU A 182 6.36 -16.36 0.52
CA LEU A 182 7.48 -17.27 0.31
C LEU A 182 7.33 -18.58 1.09
N ILE A 183 6.95 -18.49 2.37
CA ILE A 183 6.68 -19.68 3.21
C ILE A 183 5.53 -20.49 2.60
N GLY A 184 4.45 -19.83 2.14
CA GLY A 184 3.33 -20.49 1.48
C GLY A 184 3.74 -21.23 0.20
N ILE A 185 4.55 -20.61 -0.66
CA ILE A 185 5.06 -21.23 -1.88
C ILE A 185 5.96 -22.44 -1.56
N ILE A 186 6.85 -22.32 -0.57
CA ILE A 186 7.73 -23.42 -0.15
C ILE A 186 6.90 -24.58 0.39
N ALA A 187 5.93 -24.32 1.25
CA ALA A 187 5.03 -25.35 1.77
C ALA A 187 4.24 -26.04 0.64
N ALA A 188 3.71 -25.26 -0.31
CA ALA A 188 3.04 -25.80 -1.48
C ALA A 188 3.96 -26.68 -2.33
N MET A 189 5.23 -26.28 -2.54
CA MET A 189 6.21 -27.10 -3.25
C MET A 189 6.42 -28.46 -2.58
N PHE A 190 6.54 -28.51 -1.26
CA PHE A 190 6.68 -29.77 -0.54
C PHE A 190 5.46 -30.67 -0.69
N ILE A 191 4.26 -30.10 -0.55
CA ILE A 191 3.00 -30.85 -0.71
C ILE A 191 2.86 -31.40 -2.14
N LEU A 192 3.13 -30.55 -3.13
CA LEU A 192 3.06 -30.94 -4.55
C LEU A 192 4.11 -32.00 -4.90
N ALA A 193 5.33 -31.87 -4.41
CA ALA A 193 6.39 -32.87 -4.62
C ALA A 193 5.99 -34.24 -4.04
N PHE A 194 5.39 -34.25 -2.84
CA PHE A 194 4.91 -35.47 -2.22
C PHE A 194 3.71 -36.09 -2.97
N THR A 195 2.79 -35.23 -3.43
CA THR A 195 1.56 -35.67 -4.12
C THR A 195 1.85 -36.22 -5.53
N PHE A 196 2.69 -35.52 -6.29
CA PHE A 196 2.99 -35.90 -7.69
C PHE A 196 4.18 -36.86 -7.83
N GLY A 197 5.04 -36.96 -6.81
CA GLY A 197 6.20 -37.84 -6.85
C GLY A 197 7.30 -37.47 -7.87
N THR A 198 7.10 -36.38 -8.65
CA THR A 198 8.08 -35.91 -9.64
C THR A 198 8.22 -34.40 -9.62
N VAL A 199 9.46 -33.90 -9.74
CA VAL A 199 9.78 -32.47 -9.73
C VAL A 199 9.13 -31.75 -10.95
N THR A 200 9.08 -32.40 -12.08
CA THR A 200 8.48 -31.83 -13.29
C THR A 200 6.97 -31.60 -13.16
N ALA A 201 6.26 -32.51 -12.53
CA ALA A 201 4.83 -32.36 -12.27
C ALA A 201 4.53 -31.30 -11.20
N MET A 202 5.42 -31.11 -10.22
CA MET A 202 5.33 -30.08 -9.19
C MET A 202 5.52 -28.67 -9.77
N ILE A 203 6.48 -28.49 -10.70
CA ILE A 203 6.82 -27.17 -11.24
C ILE A 203 5.69 -26.58 -12.08
N LEU A 204 4.94 -27.38 -12.81
CA LEU A 204 3.92 -26.94 -13.77
C LEU A 204 2.79 -26.13 -13.11
N PRO A 205 2.14 -26.60 -12.01
CA PRO A 205 1.17 -25.82 -11.25
C PRO A 205 1.72 -24.50 -10.74
N ILE A 206 2.93 -24.50 -10.21
CA ILE A 206 3.56 -23.32 -9.64
C ILE A 206 3.83 -22.26 -10.72
N LEU A 207 4.39 -22.68 -11.88
CA LEU A 207 4.62 -21.76 -12.99
C LEU A 207 3.30 -21.16 -13.51
N THR A 208 2.26 -21.97 -13.68
CA THR A 208 0.95 -21.46 -14.12
C THR A 208 0.36 -20.47 -13.13
N ALA A 209 0.45 -20.73 -11.81
CA ALA A 209 0.01 -19.82 -10.78
C ALA A 209 0.79 -18.49 -10.79
N ILE A 210 2.12 -18.53 -10.93
CA ILE A 210 2.96 -17.33 -11.02
C ILE A 210 2.61 -16.50 -12.27
N PHE A 211 2.47 -17.12 -13.43
CA PHE A 211 2.08 -16.39 -14.65
C PHE A 211 0.68 -15.79 -14.55
N ALA A 212 -0.28 -16.53 -14.00
CA ALA A 212 -1.63 -16.03 -13.77
C ALA A 212 -1.63 -14.85 -12.80
N LEU A 213 -0.90 -14.96 -11.70
CA LEU A 213 -0.76 -13.90 -10.69
C LEU A 213 -0.10 -12.65 -11.28
N ALA A 214 1.04 -12.79 -11.97
CA ALA A 214 1.73 -11.68 -12.61
C ALA A 214 0.82 -10.94 -13.61
N SER A 215 0.08 -11.68 -14.44
CA SER A 215 -0.88 -11.12 -15.38
C SER A 215 -2.03 -10.40 -14.68
N THR A 216 -2.58 -11.00 -13.62
CA THR A 216 -3.68 -10.42 -12.84
C THR A 216 -3.25 -9.13 -12.16
N LEU A 217 -2.08 -9.12 -11.49
CA LEU A 217 -1.56 -7.91 -10.84
C LEU A 217 -1.29 -6.79 -11.85
N ALA A 218 -0.75 -7.12 -13.03
CA ALA A 218 -0.57 -6.16 -14.10
C ALA A 218 -1.90 -5.54 -14.56
N ILE A 219 -2.94 -6.36 -14.73
CA ILE A 219 -4.29 -5.90 -15.09
C ILE A 219 -4.90 -5.04 -13.97
N VAL A 220 -4.78 -5.43 -12.70
CA VAL A 220 -5.27 -4.65 -11.55
C VAL A 220 -4.64 -3.26 -11.51
N ARG A 221 -3.31 -3.17 -11.73
CA ARG A 221 -2.60 -1.87 -11.82
C ARG A 221 -3.11 -1.02 -12.99
N MET A 222 -3.30 -1.61 -14.15
CA MET A 222 -3.84 -0.91 -15.32
C MET A 222 -5.28 -0.42 -15.09
N LEU A 223 -6.12 -1.23 -14.46
CA LEU A 223 -7.49 -0.89 -14.10
C LEU A 223 -7.55 0.30 -13.13
N GLY A 224 -6.56 0.47 -12.25
CA GLY A 224 -6.44 1.61 -11.34
C GLY A 224 -6.43 2.97 -12.04
N HIS A 225 -6.09 3.02 -13.35
CA HIS A 225 -6.14 4.27 -14.13
C HIS A 225 -7.53 4.60 -14.68
N VAL A 226 -8.45 3.65 -14.67
CA VAL A 226 -9.82 3.80 -15.18
C VAL A 226 -10.85 3.70 -14.06
N LEU A 227 -10.55 2.90 -13.04
CA LEU A 227 -11.41 2.62 -11.91
C LEU A 227 -10.68 2.96 -10.60
N THR A 228 -11.42 3.30 -9.55
CA THR A 228 -10.85 3.44 -8.21
C THR A 228 -10.56 2.06 -7.64
N VAL A 229 -9.28 1.69 -7.62
CA VAL A 229 -8.79 0.41 -7.08
C VAL A 229 -8.17 0.67 -5.70
N PRO A 230 -8.71 0.06 -4.62
CA PRO A 230 -8.14 0.18 -3.27
C PRO A 230 -6.69 -0.33 -3.19
N THR A 231 -5.87 0.29 -2.35
CA THR A 231 -4.45 -0.09 -2.17
C THR A 231 -4.26 -1.52 -1.64
N VAL A 232 -5.27 -2.08 -0.98
CA VAL A 232 -5.28 -3.47 -0.50
C VAL A 232 -5.53 -4.49 -1.62
N SER A 233 -6.07 -4.07 -2.77
CA SER A 233 -6.48 -4.97 -3.85
C SER A 233 -5.36 -5.85 -4.41
N PRO A 234 -4.13 -5.36 -4.66
CA PRO A 234 -3.02 -6.21 -5.07
C PRO A 234 -2.67 -7.29 -4.05
N THR A 235 -2.67 -6.95 -2.75
CA THR A 235 -2.39 -7.91 -1.67
C THR A 235 -3.45 -9.02 -1.61
N LEU A 236 -4.73 -8.65 -1.68
CA LEU A 236 -5.83 -9.62 -1.73
C LEU A 236 -5.76 -10.50 -2.98
N ALA A 237 -5.44 -9.89 -4.14
CA ALA A 237 -5.27 -10.63 -5.39
C ALA A 237 -4.13 -11.66 -5.30
N THR A 238 -3.02 -11.30 -4.65
CA THR A 238 -1.89 -12.22 -4.42
C THR A 238 -2.29 -13.36 -3.48
N MET A 239 -2.91 -13.05 -2.33
CA MET A 239 -3.31 -14.06 -1.34
C MET A 239 -4.31 -15.07 -1.94
N ILE A 240 -5.36 -14.58 -2.60
CA ILE A 240 -6.38 -15.43 -3.20
C ILE A 240 -5.82 -16.14 -4.44
N GLY A 241 -5.07 -15.40 -5.29
CA GLY A 241 -4.53 -15.90 -6.55
C GLY A 241 -3.52 -17.03 -6.37
N LEU A 242 -2.63 -16.94 -5.36
CA LEU A 242 -1.70 -18.03 -5.05
C LEU A 242 -2.44 -19.27 -4.52
N GLY A 243 -3.34 -19.10 -3.53
CA GLY A 243 -4.07 -20.22 -2.95
C GLY A 243 -4.91 -20.95 -3.99
N VAL A 244 -5.80 -20.21 -4.65
CA VAL A 244 -6.71 -20.77 -5.65
C VAL A 244 -5.94 -21.27 -6.89
N GLY A 245 -4.91 -20.52 -7.33
CA GLY A 245 -4.13 -20.89 -8.51
C GLY A 245 -3.39 -22.23 -8.36
N ILE A 246 -2.85 -22.51 -7.18
CA ILE A 246 -2.19 -23.80 -6.89
C ILE A 246 -3.25 -24.91 -6.77
N ASP A 247 -4.34 -24.66 -6.04
CA ASP A 247 -5.38 -25.68 -5.84
C ASP A 247 -6.07 -26.08 -7.16
N TYR A 248 -6.42 -25.13 -8.03
CA TYR A 248 -7.03 -25.44 -9.32
C TYR A 248 -6.06 -26.07 -10.33
N ALA A 249 -4.77 -25.89 -10.16
CA ALA A 249 -3.78 -26.57 -10.99
C ALA A 249 -3.58 -28.05 -10.61
N LEU A 250 -4.14 -28.47 -9.45
CA LEU A 250 -4.16 -29.86 -8.97
C LEU A 250 -5.31 -30.69 -9.59
N PHE A 251 -6.35 -30.04 -10.14
CA PHE A 251 -7.49 -30.67 -10.81
C PHE A 251 -7.30 -30.72 -12.31
#